data_9dd1c74f553faacc6e1b26c9c5c2b688
#
_entry.id   9dd1c74f553faacc6e1b26c9c5c2b688
#
_cell.length_a   1.000
_cell.length_b   1.000
_cell.length_c   1.000
_cell.angle_alpha   90.00
_cell.angle_beta   90.00
_cell.angle_gamma   90.00
#
_symmetry.space_group_name_H-M   'P 1'
#
loop_
_entity.id
_entity.type
_entity.pdbx_description
1 polymer ?
#
loop_
_entity_poly.entity_id
_entity_poly.type
_entity_poly.pdbx_seq_one_letter_code
_entity_poly.pdbx_strand_id
1 'polypeptide(L)'
;VPATKPKSSLLASLFRTAPKPSTAPLQTRQEREFELINNFKTLGLAADDELSAAVYRSLYRVLGSIATTRGFLGNDPSYLCDICVRHACNYLGSREIGAKVGILVNKAIDAEGYDRIADAEIPILLSLKGASAAGKSSLRPMLSEMMAQLGIEEQGFGTISPDIWRRMLIDYDALGSVHKYAGRFSSHEVNIIDNKLDHYIRAKADSRQSIPHLMVDRFRFDSFASEKITRVLHRTYVRYIDTMYMYFVVTPPEATVERGWERGQVRGRYKAVEDFLGHCIEAYAGMPKLLFKWTSHKTPAYFFEFLDNSVPKGTYPLLIARGTQGKMQIYQLRSLIDIERYQRINVLATRPEEVAAPADQQQVANNLGFFKQCIKRFALIEFIDQQSETCFLAIRSGSFEVCDAALLQPNLTDDSLREMLAQLAPDLLSESSPR
;
A
#
# COMPACT_ATOMS: atom_id res chain seq x y z
N VAL A 1 26.84 -51.94 -17.31
CA VAL A 1 26.88 -50.63 -16.65
C VAL A 1 26.47 -50.88 -15.22
N PRO A 2 27.34 -50.71 -14.20
CA PRO A 2 26.97 -50.96 -12.80
C PRO A 2 26.08 -49.81 -12.30
N ALA A 3 24.95 -50.18 -11.69
CA ALA A 3 24.01 -49.25 -11.07
C ALA A 3 24.69 -48.53 -9.88
N THR A 4 24.80 -47.19 -10.02
CA THR A 4 25.23 -46.31 -8.94
C THR A 4 24.15 -46.26 -7.86
N LYS A 5 24.49 -46.65 -6.64
CA LYS A 5 23.63 -46.49 -5.45
C LYS A 5 23.25 -44.99 -5.31
N PRO A 6 21.99 -44.66 -5.02
CA PRO A 6 21.61 -43.29 -4.76
C PRO A 6 22.35 -42.77 -3.54
N LYS A 7 23.04 -41.64 -3.67
CA LYS A 7 23.64 -40.92 -2.53
C LYS A 7 22.51 -40.54 -1.59
N SER A 8 22.60 -40.97 -0.36
CA SER A 8 21.65 -40.62 0.70
C SER A 8 21.47 -39.10 0.76
N SER A 9 20.24 -38.64 0.70
CA SER A 9 19.89 -37.24 0.81
C SER A 9 20.50 -36.65 2.08
N LEU A 10 21.21 -35.53 1.94
CA LEU A 10 21.79 -34.76 3.05
C LEU A 10 20.74 -34.45 4.14
N LEU A 11 19.49 -34.26 3.75
CA LEU A 11 18.35 -34.06 4.67
C LEU A 11 17.96 -35.31 5.46
N ALA A 12 18.11 -36.51 4.89
CA ALA A 12 17.82 -37.74 5.61
C ALA A 12 18.88 -38.04 6.69
N SER A 13 20.11 -37.54 6.54
CA SER A 13 21.17 -37.68 7.57
C SER A 13 20.94 -36.71 8.74
N LEU A 14 20.30 -35.57 8.52
CA LEU A 14 20.00 -34.54 9.53
C LEU A 14 18.94 -35.02 10.56
N PHE A 15 18.10 -35.97 10.15
CA PHE A 15 17.04 -36.52 11.01
C PHE A 15 17.40 -37.88 11.64
N ARG A 16 18.61 -38.45 11.36
CA ARG A 16 19.09 -39.72 11.86
C ARG A 16 20.28 -39.56 12.81
N THR A 17 20.13 -38.85 13.91
CA THR A 17 21.11 -38.96 15.02
C THR A 17 20.49 -39.75 16.15
N ALA A 18 20.92 -41.00 16.32
CA ALA A 18 20.72 -41.71 17.57
C ALA A 18 21.44 -40.93 18.69
N PRO A 19 20.83 -40.70 19.85
CA PRO A 19 21.43 -39.90 20.90
C PRO A 19 22.58 -40.67 21.57
N LYS A 20 23.77 -40.06 21.57
CA LYS A 20 24.80 -40.40 22.57
C LYS A 20 24.35 -39.82 23.91
N PRO A 21 24.51 -40.54 25.02
CA PRO A 21 24.15 -40.03 26.35
C PRO A 21 25.07 -38.86 26.70
N SER A 22 24.53 -37.63 26.71
CA SER A 22 25.20 -36.43 27.20
C SER A 22 24.48 -35.98 28.47
N THR A 23 25.24 -35.61 29.49
CA THR A 23 24.79 -35.07 30.78
C THR A 23 24.32 -33.62 30.70
N ALA A 24 24.08 -33.08 29.49
CA ALA A 24 23.48 -31.78 29.29
C ALA A 24 21.93 -31.84 29.43
N PRO A 25 21.26 -30.81 29.92
CA PRO A 25 19.80 -30.80 30.03
C PRO A 25 19.19 -31.10 28.65
N LEU A 26 18.22 -32.02 28.62
CA LEU A 26 17.54 -32.45 27.41
C LEU A 26 16.87 -31.23 26.76
N GLN A 27 17.44 -30.75 25.66
CA GLN A 27 16.84 -29.68 24.85
C GLN A 27 15.44 -30.12 24.39
N THR A 28 14.49 -29.20 24.48
CA THR A 28 13.16 -29.41 23.94
C THR A 28 13.22 -29.59 22.42
N ARG A 29 12.19 -30.20 21.83
CA ARG A 29 12.07 -30.31 20.37
C ARG A 29 12.14 -28.93 19.69
N GLN A 30 11.48 -27.94 20.26
CA GLN A 30 11.45 -26.58 19.75
C GLN A 30 12.84 -25.93 19.73
N GLU A 31 13.61 -26.06 20.81
CA GLU A 31 14.98 -25.52 20.87
C GLU A 31 15.88 -26.15 19.81
N ARG A 32 15.79 -27.46 19.60
CA ARG A 32 16.57 -28.15 18.56
C ARG A 32 16.17 -27.69 17.14
N GLU A 33 14.88 -27.52 16.89
CA GLU A 33 14.38 -27.01 15.59
C GLU A 33 14.85 -25.58 15.33
N PHE A 34 14.84 -24.69 16.32
CA PHE A 34 15.36 -23.32 16.20
C PHE A 34 16.89 -23.28 16.03
N GLU A 35 17.62 -24.11 16.71
CA GLU A 35 19.08 -24.24 16.55
C GLU A 35 19.42 -24.70 15.12
N LEU A 36 18.74 -25.71 14.61
CA LEU A 36 18.86 -26.17 13.22
C LEU A 36 18.59 -25.05 12.20
N ILE A 37 17.50 -24.31 12.41
CA ILE A 37 17.13 -23.17 11.55
C ILE A 37 18.22 -22.09 11.57
N ASN A 38 18.76 -21.76 12.73
CA ASN A 38 19.84 -20.79 12.86
C ASN A 38 21.14 -21.29 12.21
N ASN A 39 21.42 -22.59 12.27
CA ASN A 39 22.56 -23.17 11.57
C ASN A 39 22.44 -22.98 10.05
N PHE A 40 21.26 -23.16 9.46
CA PHE A 40 21.03 -22.85 8.04
C PHE A 40 21.30 -21.39 7.69
N LYS A 41 21.02 -20.46 8.60
CA LYS A 41 21.39 -19.05 8.43
C LYS A 41 22.90 -18.87 8.32
N THR A 42 23.63 -19.51 9.24
CA THR A 42 25.10 -19.42 9.27
C THR A 42 25.71 -20.06 8.03
N LEU A 43 25.25 -21.25 7.64
CA LEU A 43 25.71 -21.93 6.43
C LEU A 43 25.40 -21.12 5.16
N GLY A 44 24.25 -20.47 5.09
CA GLY A 44 23.89 -19.62 3.95
C GLY A 44 24.70 -18.33 3.85
N LEU A 45 25.24 -17.84 4.97
CA LEU A 45 26.15 -16.68 4.98
C LEU A 45 27.59 -17.06 4.64
N ALA A 46 27.98 -18.32 4.96
CA ALA A 46 29.32 -18.83 4.73
C ALA A 46 29.48 -19.58 3.38
N ALA A 47 28.41 -19.76 2.63
CA ALA A 47 28.45 -20.50 1.36
C ALA A 47 29.19 -19.72 0.27
N ASP A 48 30.13 -20.37 -0.38
CA ASP A 48 30.97 -19.79 -1.44
C ASP A 48 30.23 -19.71 -2.79
N ASP A 49 29.21 -20.53 -3.02
CA ASP A 49 28.43 -20.51 -4.24
C ASP A 49 26.97 -20.05 -4.03
N GLU A 50 26.42 -19.41 -5.06
CA GLU A 50 25.07 -18.83 -4.99
C GLU A 50 23.96 -19.86 -4.83
N LEU A 51 24.12 -21.08 -5.36
CA LEU A 51 23.11 -22.14 -5.24
C LEU A 51 23.02 -22.62 -3.81
N SER A 52 24.15 -22.96 -3.20
CA SER A 52 24.21 -23.36 -1.78
C SER A 52 23.69 -22.26 -0.86
N ALA A 53 24.11 -21.01 -1.08
CA ALA A 53 23.61 -19.86 -0.35
C ALA A 53 22.08 -19.71 -0.47
N ALA A 54 21.52 -19.89 -1.66
CA ALA A 54 20.08 -19.80 -1.92
C ALA A 54 19.29 -20.95 -1.26
N VAL A 55 19.84 -22.17 -1.29
CA VAL A 55 19.22 -23.34 -0.65
C VAL A 55 19.18 -23.13 0.87
N TYR A 56 20.31 -22.81 1.50
CA TYR A 56 20.35 -22.57 2.95
C TYR A 56 19.48 -21.38 3.38
N ARG A 57 19.46 -20.33 2.58
CA ARG A 57 18.57 -19.17 2.81
C ARG A 57 17.09 -19.58 2.73
N SER A 58 16.75 -20.46 1.78
CA SER A 58 15.39 -20.95 1.62
C SER A 58 14.98 -21.83 2.80
N LEU A 59 15.85 -22.73 3.24
CA LEU A 59 15.66 -23.52 4.45
C LEU A 59 15.45 -22.62 5.67
N TYR A 60 16.34 -21.66 5.91
CA TYR A 60 16.21 -20.71 7.02
C TYR A 60 14.87 -19.96 7.01
N ARG A 61 14.47 -19.41 5.85
CA ARG A 61 13.27 -18.58 5.74
C ARG A 61 11.99 -19.40 5.85
N VAL A 62 11.90 -20.51 5.14
CA VAL A 62 10.69 -21.34 5.10
C VAL A 62 10.48 -22.02 6.44
N LEU A 63 11.50 -22.73 6.94
CA LEU A 63 11.40 -23.44 8.21
C LEU A 63 11.23 -22.46 9.37
N GLY A 64 11.95 -21.33 9.36
CA GLY A 64 11.80 -20.27 10.36
C GLY A 64 10.38 -19.69 10.39
N SER A 65 9.76 -19.47 9.22
CA SER A 65 8.38 -19.00 9.14
C SER A 65 7.39 -20.03 9.72
N ILE A 66 7.57 -21.30 9.38
CA ILE A 66 6.72 -22.40 9.90
C ILE A 66 6.86 -22.51 11.42
N ALA A 67 8.09 -22.60 11.93
CA ALA A 67 8.37 -22.72 13.36
C ALA A 67 7.84 -21.52 14.16
N THR A 68 8.01 -20.30 13.65
CA THR A 68 7.50 -19.08 14.30
C THR A 68 5.98 -19.03 14.33
N THR A 69 5.31 -19.51 13.26
CA THR A 69 3.85 -19.44 13.16
C THR A 69 3.15 -20.56 13.90
N ARG A 70 3.73 -21.78 13.88
CA ARG A 70 3.11 -23.01 14.41
C ARG A 70 3.75 -23.53 15.69
N GLY A 71 4.90 -23.00 16.08
CA GLY A 71 5.69 -23.46 17.23
C GLY A 71 6.59 -24.68 16.95
N PHE A 72 6.39 -25.39 15.83
CA PHE A 72 7.14 -26.59 15.43
C PHE A 72 7.08 -26.82 13.92
N LEU A 73 8.03 -27.59 13.37
CA LEU A 73 8.15 -27.83 11.93
C LEU A 73 7.15 -28.86 11.38
N GLY A 74 6.57 -29.70 12.24
CA GLY A 74 5.73 -30.83 11.81
C GLY A 74 6.54 -32.13 11.63
N ASN A 75 5.89 -33.17 11.07
CA ASN A 75 6.45 -34.51 10.97
C ASN A 75 6.62 -34.99 9.52
N ASP A 76 6.47 -34.12 8.55
CA ASP A 76 6.63 -34.46 7.13
C ASP A 76 7.84 -33.75 6.51
N PRO A 77 9.04 -34.38 6.56
CA PRO A 77 10.26 -33.81 5.97
C PRO A 77 10.17 -33.66 4.44
N SER A 78 9.44 -34.53 3.76
CA SER A 78 9.31 -34.48 2.30
C SER A 78 8.55 -33.23 1.88
N TYR A 79 7.45 -32.95 2.55
CA TYR A 79 6.67 -31.72 2.31
C TYR A 79 7.47 -30.45 2.61
N LEU A 80 8.21 -30.43 3.72
CA LEU A 80 9.09 -29.31 4.07
C LEU A 80 10.18 -29.10 3.00
N CYS A 81 10.77 -30.20 2.53
CA CYS A 81 11.77 -30.17 1.47
C CYS A 81 11.18 -29.59 0.18
N ASP A 82 10.02 -30.05 -0.27
CA ASP A 82 9.34 -29.57 -1.47
C ASP A 82 9.08 -28.07 -1.41
N ILE A 83 8.59 -27.56 -0.28
CA ILE A 83 8.35 -26.11 -0.11
C ILE A 83 9.69 -25.35 -0.18
N CYS A 84 10.75 -25.84 0.46
CA CYS A 84 12.06 -25.21 0.42
C CYS A 84 12.66 -25.19 -0.99
N VAL A 85 12.53 -26.29 -1.73
CA VAL A 85 12.96 -26.39 -3.14
C VAL A 85 12.19 -25.38 -4.00
N ARG A 86 10.86 -25.35 -3.88
CA ARG A 86 10.04 -24.36 -4.61
C ARG A 86 10.44 -22.91 -4.27
N HIS A 87 10.73 -22.64 -3.00
CA HIS A 87 11.21 -21.33 -2.58
C HIS A 87 12.57 -20.99 -3.20
N ALA A 88 13.52 -21.93 -3.23
CA ALA A 88 14.83 -21.75 -3.83
C ALA A 88 14.72 -21.53 -5.35
N CYS A 89 13.92 -22.35 -6.04
CA CYS A 89 13.64 -22.19 -7.47
C CYS A 89 12.97 -20.85 -7.81
N ASN A 90 12.00 -20.43 -7.00
CA ASN A 90 11.35 -19.13 -7.20
C ASN A 90 12.25 -17.94 -6.93
N TYR A 91 13.25 -18.10 -6.08
CA TYR A 91 14.18 -17.02 -5.75
C TYR A 91 15.40 -16.98 -6.69
N LEU A 92 16.23 -18.01 -6.66
CA LEU A 92 17.45 -18.09 -7.47
C LEU A 92 17.13 -18.41 -8.93
N GLY A 93 16.35 -19.45 -9.20
CA GLY A 93 16.02 -19.88 -10.56
C GLY A 93 15.36 -18.76 -11.38
N SER A 94 14.41 -18.02 -10.79
CA SER A 94 13.83 -16.85 -11.45
C SER A 94 14.84 -15.76 -11.77
N ARG A 95 15.81 -15.52 -10.89
CA ARG A 95 16.85 -14.51 -11.12
C ARG A 95 17.76 -14.94 -12.26
N GLU A 96 18.21 -16.17 -12.26
CA GLU A 96 19.09 -16.73 -13.30
C GLU A 96 18.40 -16.76 -14.69
N ILE A 97 17.15 -17.20 -14.72
CA ILE A 97 16.35 -17.16 -15.97
C ILE A 97 16.15 -15.70 -16.40
N GLY A 98 15.79 -14.82 -15.46
CA GLY A 98 15.59 -13.39 -15.74
C GLY A 98 16.84 -12.71 -16.30
N ALA A 99 18.03 -13.03 -15.79
CA ALA A 99 19.28 -12.49 -16.32
C ALA A 99 19.52 -12.91 -17.78
N LYS A 100 19.27 -14.18 -18.12
CA LYS A 100 19.41 -14.69 -19.49
C LYS A 100 18.34 -14.12 -20.42
N VAL A 101 17.08 -14.10 -20.00
CA VAL A 101 15.97 -13.56 -20.79
C VAL A 101 16.10 -12.04 -20.94
N GLY A 102 16.63 -11.34 -19.95
CA GLY A 102 16.85 -9.90 -19.99
C GLY A 102 17.71 -9.44 -21.18
N ILE A 103 18.68 -10.24 -21.57
CA ILE A 103 19.53 -9.97 -22.77
C ILE A 103 18.66 -9.99 -24.04
N LEU A 104 17.75 -10.97 -24.15
CA LEU A 104 16.86 -11.10 -25.30
C LEU A 104 15.79 -10.00 -25.30
N VAL A 105 15.24 -9.67 -24.16
CA VAL A 105 14.27 -8.56 -23.98
C VAL A 105 14.91 -7.23 -24.37
N ASN A 106 16.15 -6.96 -23.95
CA ASN A 106 16.85 -5.74 -24.33
C ASN A 106 17.08 -5.65 -25.85
N LYS A 107 17.46 -6.75 -26.50
CA LYS A 107 17.58 -6.81 -27.96
C LYS A 107 16.24 -6.55 -28.67
N ALA A 108 15.14 -7.10 -28.13
CA ALA A 108 13.82 -6.89 -28.71
C ALA A 108 13.36 -5.42 -28.52
N ILE A 109 13.60 -4.80 -27.37
CA ILE A 109 13.30 -3.38 -27.14
C ILE A 109 14.02 -2.51 -28.17
N ASP A 110 15.31 -2.77 -28.39
CA ASP A 110 16.12 -1.99 -29.34
C ASP A 110 15.66 -2.24 -30.78
N ALA A 111 15.32 -3.49 -31.15
CA ALA A 111 14.87 -3.85 -32.51
C ALA A 111 13.47 -3.28 -32.84
N GLU A 112 12.58 -3.25 -31.89
CA GLU A 112 11.18 -2.76 -32.04
C GLU A 112 11.05 -1.25 -31.80
N GLY A 113 12.13 -0.57 -31.38
CA GLY A 113 12.14 0.88 -31.14
C GLY A 113 11.31 1.32 -29.92
N TYR A 114 11.19 0.48 -28.88
CA TYR A 114 10.52 0.86 -27.65
C TYR A 114 11.35 1.85 -26.83
N ASP A 115 10.68 2.88 -26.34
CA ASP A 115 11.30 3.85 -25.43
C ASP A 115 11.67 3.22 -24.08
N ARG A 116 12.81 3.65 -23.56
CA ARG A 116 13.27 3.28 -22.22
C ARG A 116 13.06 4.47 -21.29
N ILE A 117 12.40 4.22 -20.16
CA ILE A 117 12.29 5.23 -19.13
C ILE A 117 13.68 5.47 -18.52
N ALA A 118 14.17 6.70 -18.64
CA ALA A 118 15.44 7.13 -18.10
C ALA A 118 15.39 7.26 -16.56
N ASP A 119 16.55 7.08 -15.92
CA ASP A 119 16.68 7.42 -14.51
C ASP A 119 16.63 8.95 -14.36
N ALA A 120 15.97 9.44 -13.32
CA ALA A 120 15.84 10.87 -13.05
C ALA A 120 16.98 11.36 -12.15
N GLU A 121 17.44 12.59 -12.39
CA GLU A 121 18.42 13.22 -11.52
C GLU A 121 17.81 13.50 -10.13
N ILE A 122 16.58 14.00 -10.10
CA ILE A 122 15.80 14.26 -8.90
C ILE A 122 14.49 13.47 -8.99
N PRO A 123 14.48 12.17 -8.62
CA PRO A 123 13.30 11.34 -8.77
C PRO A 123 12.13 11.79 -7.90
N ILE A 124 10.94 11.78 -8.47
CA ILE A 124 9.67 12.05 -7.79
C ILE A 124 8.87 10.75 -7.72
N LEU A 125 8.29 10.48 -6.55
CA LEU A 125 7.35 9.39 -6.37
C LEU A 125 5.95 9.94 -6.13
N LEU A 126 5.03 9.55 -6.99
CA LEU A 126 3.62 9.88 -6.90
C LEU A 126 2.84 8.62 -6.54
N SER A 127 2.04 8.67 -5.48
CA SER A 127 1.29 7.50 -5.00
C SER A 127 -0.19 7.80 -4.86
N LEU A 128 -1.02 6.91 -5.43
CA LEU A 128 -2.47 6.92 -5.29
C LEU A 128 -2.92 5.92 -4.24
N LYS A 129 -3.73 6.35 -3.29
CA LYS A 129 -4.33 5.52 -2.24
C LYS A 129 -5.84 5.73 -2.19
N GLY A 130 -6.59 4.66 -2.06
CA GLY A 130 -8.06 4.70 -2.00
C GLY A 130 -8.63 3.30 -2.04
N ALA A 131 -9.88 3.14 -1.63
CA ALA A 131 -10.59 1.87 -1.64
C ALA A 131 -10.66 1.24 -3.05
N SER A 132 -11.05 -0.02 -3.12
CA SER A 132 -11.35 -0.66 -4.39
C SER A 132 -12.53 0.07 -5.05
N ALA A 133 -12.44 0.35 -6.35
CA ALA A 133 -13.42 1.14 -7.10
C ALA A 133 -13.61 2.61 -6.67
N ALA A 134 -12.73 3.17 -5.85
CA ALA A 134 -12.75 4.59 -5.49
C ALA A 134 -12.43 5.53 -6.68
N GLY A 135 -12.09 4.99 -7.86
CA GLY A 135 -11.83 5.81 -9.05
C GLY A 135 -10.36 6.14 -9.30
N LYS A 136 -9.41 5.56 -8.58
CA LYS A 136 -7.97 5.80 -8.78
C LYS A 136 -7.53 5.77 -10.24
N SER A 137 -7.99 4.77 -10.99
CA SER A 137 -7.63 4.64 -12.42
C SER A 137 -8.18 5.77 -13.29
N SER A 138 -9.26 6.42 -12.87
CA SER A 138 -9.84 7.57 -13.59
C SER A 138 -9.05 8.85 -13.32
N LEU A 139 -8.25 8.90 -12.26
CA LEU A 139 -7.40 10.05 -11.92
C LEU A 139 -6.03 10.01 -12.58
N ARG A 140 -5.64 8.90 -13.21
CA ARG A 140 -4.33 8.78 -13.87
C ARG A 140 -4.07 9.86 -14.92
N PRO A 141 -5.02 10.21 -15.82
CA PRO A 141 -4.79 11.30 -16.77
C PRO A 141 -4.45 12.62 -16.09
N MET A 142 -5.17 12.98 -15.03
CA MET A 142 -4.91 14.19 -14.21
C MET A 142 -3.51 14.16 -13.59
N LEU A 143 -3.06 12.99 -13.12
CA LEU A 143 -1.72 12.86 -12.57
C LEU A 143 -0.64 12.93 -13.65
N SER A 144 -0.91 12.46 -14.86
CA SER A 144 -0.03 12.63 -16.00
C SER A 144 0.09 14.11 -16.39
N GLU A 145 -1.03 14.86 -16.38
CA GLU A 145 -1.01 16.32 -16.58
C GLU A 145 -0.20 17.05 -15.51
N MET A 146 -0.33 16.63 -14.26
CA MET A 146 0.48 17.19 -13.17
C MET A 146 1.96 16.89 -13.34
N MET A 147 2.34 15.67 -13.76
CA MET A 147 3.73 15.34 -14.10
C MET A 147 4.25 16.23 -15.23
N ALA A 148 3.43 16.47 -16.25
CA ALA A 148 3.76 17.38 -17.35
C ALA A 148 3.97 18.83 -16.86
N GLN A 149 3.15 19.31 -15.92
CA GLN A 149 3.32 20.63 -15.29
C GLN A 149 4.63 20.73 -14.48
N LEU A 150 5.12 19.61 -13.96
CA LEU A 150 6.43 19.49 -13.30
C LEU A 150 7.58 19.32 -14.32
N GLY A 151 7.30 19.41 -15.63
CA GLY A 151 8.29 19.24 -16.69
C GLY A 151 8.64 17.78 -16.99
N ILE A 152 7.85 16.82 -16.54
CA ILE A 152 8.05 15.38 -16.73
C ILE A 152 7.10 14.88 -17.82
N GLU A 153 7.65 14.54 -18.98
CA GLU A 153 6.87 14.02 -20.11
C GLU A 153 6.30 12.61 -19.80
N GLU A 154 5.33 12.18 -20.60
CA GLU A 154 4.66 10.88 -20.41
C GLU A 154 5.65 9.68 -20.43
N GLN A 155 6.70 9.75 -21.23
CA GLN A 155 7.77 8.75 -21.27
C GLN A 155 8.81 8.92 -20.16
N GLY A 156 8.74 10.00 -19.37
CA GLY A 156 9.69 10.32 -18.29
C GLY A 156 9.40 9.61 -16.96
N PHE A 157 8.29 8.87 -16.83
CA PHE A 157 7.95 8.18 -15.60
C PHE A 157 7.44 6.76 -15.81
N GLY A 158 7.76 5.88 -14.85
CA GLY A 158 7.26 4.51 -14.82
C GLY A 158 5.96 4.39 -14.00
N THR A 159 4.98 3.63 -14.52
CA THR A 159 3.75 3.34 -13.78
C THR A 159 3.80 1.94 -13.19
N ILE A 160 3.65 1.85 -11.86
CA ILE A 160 3.56 0.59 -11.12
C ILE A 160 2.11 0.38 -10.70
N SER A 161 1.42 -0.54 -11.40
CA SER A 161 0.03 -0.90 -11.12
C SER A 161 -0.18 -2.40 -11.27
N PRO A 162 -0.50 -3.13 -10.19
CA PRO A 162 -0.72 -4.58 -10.25
C PRO A 162 -1.83 -5.01 -11.20
N ASP A 163 -2.79 -4.14 -11.47
CA ASP A 163 -3.89 -4.43 -12.38
C ASP A 163 -3.44 -4.60 -13.84
N ILE A 164 -2.30 -4.03 -14.21
CA ILE A 164 -1.68 -4.24 -15.54
C ILE A 164 -1.26 -5.69 -15.70
N TRP A 165 -0.63 -6.26 -14.66
CA TRP A 165 -0.15 -7.64 -14.67
C TRP A 165 -1.27 -8.66 -14.80
N ARG A 166 -2.45 -8.39 -14.24
CA ARG A 166 -3.61 -9.28 -14.34
C ARG A 166 -4.02 -9.55 -15.77
N ARG A 167 -3.97 -8.53 -16.63
CA ARG A 167 -4.33 -8.65 -18.05
C ARG A 167 -3.29 -9.43 -18.86
N MET A 168 -2.05 -9.48 -18.38
CA MET A 168 -0.97 -10.24 -19.02
C MET A 168 -0.97 -11.72 -18.58
N LEU A 169 -1.54 -12.02 -17.40
CA LEU A 169 -1.58 -13.37 -16.84
C LEU A 169 -2.73 -14.22 -17.36
N ILE A 170 -3.83 -13.59 -17.72
CA ILE A 170 -5.07 -14.30 -18.09
C ILE A 170 -5.63 -13.69 -19.37
N ASP A 171 -5.92 -14.54 -20.31
CA ASP A 171 -6.73 -14.21 -21.49
C ASP A 171 -8.20 -14.10 -21.05
N TYR A 172 -8.66 -12.86 -20.87
CA TYR A 172 -10.03 -12.57 -20.42
C TYR A 172 -11.07 -12.98 -21.46
N ASP A 173 -10.75 -12.91 -22.73
CA ASP A 173 -11.67 -13.25 -23.82
C ASP A 173 -11.90 -14.76 -23.87
N ALA A 174 -10.86 -15.57 -23.65
CA ALA A 174 -10.94 -17.01 -23.57
C ALA A 174 -11.77 -17.52 -22.38
N LEU A 175 -11.91 -16.73 -21.31
CA LEU A 175 -12.70 -17.11 -20.14
C LEU A 175 -14.21 -16.99 -20.35
N GLY A 176 -14.69 -16.33 -21.41
CA GLY A 176 -16.11 -16.13 -21.66
C GLY A 176 -16.83 -15.53 -20.44
N SER A 177 -17.97 -16.08 -20.03
CA SER A 177 -18.80 -15.56 -18.93
C SER A 177 -18.13 -15.62 -17.53
N VAL A 178 -17.10 -16.44 -17.34
CA VAL A 178 -16.37 -16.54 -16.06
C VAL A 178 -15.24 -15.54 -15.89
N HIS A 179 -14.98 -14.70 -16.88
CA HIS A 179 -13.95 -13.66 -16.83
C HIS A 179 -14.12 -12.70 -15.63
N LYS A 180 -15.34 -12.51 -15.15
CA LYS A 180 -15.65 -11.69 -13.97
C LYS A 180 -14.93 -12.16 -12.70
N TYR A 181 -14.52 -13.42 -12.62
CA TYR A 181 -13.79 -14.00 -11.49
C TYR A 181 -12.26 -13.96 -11.68
N ALA A 182 -11.78 -13.56 -12.85
CA ALA A 182 -10.35 -13.57 -13.20
C ALA A 182 -9.48 -12.83 -12.18
N GLY A 183 -9.99 -11.74 -11.60
CA GLY A 183 -9.30 -11.01 -10.55
C GLY A 183 -9.00 -11.86 -9.31
N ARG A 184 -9.85 -12.80 -8.95
CA ARG A 184 -9.65 -13.70 -7.81
C ARG A 184 -8.70 -14.84 -8.16
N PHE A 185 -8.81 -15.40 -9.35
CA PHE A 185 -7.94 -16.48 -9.83
C PHE A 185 -6.47 -16.06 -9.99
N SER A 186 -6.20 -14.79 -10.29
CA SER A 186 -4.84 -14.27 -10.51
C SER A 186 -4.22 -13.56 -9.31
N SER A 187 -4.87 -13.57 -8.14
CA SER A 187 -4.42 -12.76 -7.00
C SER A 187 -3.07 -13.22 -6.43
N HIS A 188 -2.81 -14.51 -6.43
CA HIS A 188 -1.57 -15.08 -5.94
C HIS A 188 -0.39 -14.76 -6.87
N GLU A 189 -0.58 -14.97 -8.18
CA GLU A 189 0.40 -14.70 -9.22
C GLU A 189 0.77 -13.21 -9.27
N VAL A 190 -0.22 -12.33 -9.20
CA VAL A 190 -0.01 -10.88 -9.13
C VAL A 190 0.85 -10.50 -7.92
N ASN A 191 0.64 -11.12 -6.76
CA ASN A 191 1.46 -10.88 -5.58
C ASN A 191 2.92 -11.33 -5.78
N ILE A 192 3.13 -12.47 -6.45
CA ILE A 192 4.48 -12.96 -6.78
C ILE A 192 5.19 -11.98 -7.71
N ILE A 193 4.51 -11.53 -8.78
CA ILE A 193 5.05 -10.56 -9.74
C ILE A 193 5.38 -9.24 -9.05
N ASP A 194 4.48 -8.74 -8.21
CA ASP A 194 4.66 -7.48 -7.50
C ASP A 194 5.88 -7.52 -6.56
N ASN A 195 6.08 -8.63 -5.86
CA ASN A 195 7.28 -8.86 -5.05
C ASN A 195 8.56 -8.94 -5.90
N LYS A 196 8.51 -9.60 -7.05
CA LYS A 196 9.65 -9.70 -7.96
C LYS A 196 10.00 -8.35 -8.58
N LEU A 197 9.00 -7.54 -8.91
CA LEU A 197 9.19 -6.18 -9.39
C LEU A 197 9.92 -5.32 -8.35
N ASP A 198 9.55 -5.40 -7.07
CA ASP A 198 10.26 -4.69 -6.01
C ASP A 198 11.73 -5.11 -5.89
N HIS A 199 12.02 -6.40 -6.06
CA HIS A 199 13.41 -6.89 -6.09
C HIS A 199 14.17 -6.39 -7.31
N TYR A 200 13.55 -6.39 -8.48
CA TYR A 200 14.15 -5.89 -9.72
C TYR A 200 14.46 -4.39 -9.64
N ILE A 201 13.49 -3.58 -9.22
CA ILE A 201 13.67 -2.12 -9.07
C ILE A 201 14.80 -1.84 -8.08
N ARG A 202 14.84 -2.56 -6.96
CA ARG A 202 15.89 -2.39 -5.96
C ARG A 202 17.27 -2.72 -6.53
N ALA A 203 17.42 -3.86 -7.20
CA ALA A 203 18.69 -4.25 -7.78
C ALA A 203 19.17 -3.24 -8.82
N LYS A 204 18.26 -2.73 -9.65
CA LYS A 204 18.53 -1.70 -10.65
C LYS A 204 18.90 -0.36 -10.00
N ALA A 205 18.15 0.07 -8.99
CA ALA A 205 18.42 1.28 -8.23
C ALA A 205 19.76 1.22 -7.48
N ASP A 206 20.06 0.07 -6.87
CA ASP A 206 21.35 -0.16 -6.17
C ASP A 206 22.54 -0.10 -7.15
N SER A 207 22.39 -0.60 -8.38
CA SER A 207 23.45 -0.55 -9.38
C SER A 207 23.65 0.83 -10.00
N ARG A 208 22.60 1.62 -10.12
CA ARG A 208 22.62 2.94 -10.77
C ARG A 208 22.65 4.12 -9.79
N GLN A 209 22.39 3.86 -8.51
CA GLN A 209 22.22 4.86 -7.46
C GLN A 209 21.11 5.89 -7.74
N SER A 210 20.17 5.54 -8.61
CA SER A 210 19.02 6.34 -8.98
C SER A 210 17.84 5.47 -9.43
N ILE A 211 16.65 6.10 -9.55
CA ILE A 211 15.44 5.52 -10.12
C ILE A 211 14.78 6.54 -11.06
N PRO A 212 13.92 6.11 -12.00
CA PRO A 212 13.08 7.03 -12.76
C PRO A 212 12.04 7.71 -11.85
N HIS A 213 11.37 8.74 -12.35
CA HIS A 213 10.13 9.19 -11.74
C HIS A 213 9.12 8.04 -11.73
N LEU A 214 8.34 7.89 -10.66
CA LEU A 214 7.43 6.75 -10.48
C LEU A 214 6.02 7.20 -10.10
N MET A 215 5.03 6.66 -10.80
CA MET A 215 3.63 6.66 -10.40
C MET A 215 3.25 5.29 -9.83
N VAL A 216 2.86 5.23 -8.56
CA VAL A 216 2.59 3.98 -7.85
C VAL A 216 1.12 3.90 -7.47
N ASP A 217 0.36 3.05 -8.18
CA ASP A 217 -1.04 2.72 -7.90
C ASP A 217 -1.11 1.30 -7.35
N ARG A 218 -0.73 1.11 -6.09
CA ARG A 218 -0.83 -0.15 -5.35
C ARG A 218 -1.91 -0.05 -4.29
N PHE A 219 -2.80 -1.05 -4.27
CA PHE A 219 -3.96 -1.08 -3.37
C PHE A 219 -3.59 -1.25 -1.90
N ARG A 220 -2.57 -2.01 -1.55
CA ARG A 220 -2.28 -2.40 -0.17
C ARG A 220 -1.96 -1.22 0.73
N PHE A 221 -2.90 -0.87 1.62
CA PHE A 221 -2.68 0.11 2.69
C PHE A 221 -1.74 -0.43 3.78
N ASP A 222 -1.89 -1.69 4.16
CA ASP A 222 -1.00 -2.39 5.08
C ASP A 222 0.44 -2.40 4.57
N SER A 223 0.64 -2.43 3.25
CA SER A 223 1.96 -2.44 2.64
C SER A 223 2.76 -1.16 2.90
N PHE A 224 2.11 -0.04 3.15
CA PHE A 224 2.78 1.21 3.53
C PHE A 224 2.77 1.46 5.05
N ALA A 225 1.91 0.78 5.80
CA ALA A 225 1.77 0.95 7.24
C ALA A 225 2.55 -0.09 8.06
N SER A 226 2.79 -1.31 7.51
CA SER A 226 3.56 -2.31 8.22
C SER A 226 5.06 -1.97 8.23
N GLU A 227 5.73 -2.18 9.36
CA GLU A 227 7.18 -1.93 9.49
C GLU A 227 8.02 -2.70 8.47
N LYS A 228 7.61 -3.93 8.15
CA LYS A 228 8.33 -4.78 7.20
C LYS A 228 8.33 -4.17 5.80
N ILE A 229 7.21 -3.65 5.35
CA ILE A 229 7.05 -3.09 4.01
C ILE A 229 7.57 -1.67 3.96
N THR A 230 7.49 -0.92 5.04
CA THR A 230 8.18 0.37 5.15
C THR A 230 9.67 0.24 4.95
N ARG A 231 10.30 -0.77 5.56
CA ARG A 231 11.73 -1.04 5.33
C ARG A 231 12.03 -1.38 3.87
N VAL A 232 11.16 -2.11 3.20
CA VAL A 232 11.29 -2.40 1.76
C VAL A 232 11.15 -1.14 0.92
N LEU A 233 10.13 -0.31 1.19
CA LEU A 233 9.91 0.96 0.49
C LEU A 233 11.06 1.94 0.70
N HIS A 234 11.52 2.11 1.93
CA HIS A 234 12.69 2.93 2.23
C HIS A 234 13.93 2.49 1.47
N ARG A 235 14.18 1.18 1.41
CA ARG A 235 15.35 0.65 0.69
C ARG A 235 15.20 0.66 -0.82
N THR A 236 13.99 0.62 -1.35
CA THR A 236 13.75 0.48 -2.79
C THR A 236 13.50 1.81 -3.47
N TYR A 237 12.77 2.71 -2.82
CA TYR A 237 12.31 3.96 -3.45
C TYR A 237 12.75 5.19 -2.66
N VAL A 238 12.42 5.26 -1.38
CA VAL A 238 12.47 6.48 -0.57
C VAL A 238 13.88 7.07 -0.45
N ARG A 239 14.91 6.23 -0.42
CA ARG A 239 16.30 6.71 -0.35
C ARG A 239 16.80 7.38 -1.63
N TYR A 240 16.07 7.24 -2.74
CA TYR A 240 16.42 7.80 -4.03
C TYR A 240 15.54 8.95 -4.46
N ILE A 241 14.47 9.26 -3.72
CA ILE A 241 13.53 10.33 -4.06
C ILE A 241 13.72 11.53 -3.14
N ASP A 242 13.61 12.71 -3.71
CA ASP A 242 13.60 13.97 -2.97
C ASP A 242 12.21 14.41 -2.60
N THR A 243 11.22 14.03 -3.42
CA THR A 243 9.83 14.45 -3.26
C THR A 243 8.87 13.29 -3.42
N MET A 244 7.90 13.22 -2.52
CA MET A 244 6.81 12.25 -2.54
C MET A 244 5.46 12.98 -2.51
N TYR A 245 4.63 12.73 -3.52
CA TYR A 245 3.24 13.16 -3.59
C TYR A 245 2.31 12.00 -3.27
N MET A 246 1.41 12.16 -2.32
CA MET A 246 0.44 11.15 -1.95
C MET A 246 -0.98 11.64 -2.06
N TYR A 247 -1.76 11.01 -2.92
CA TYR A 247 -3.16 11.31 -3.17
C TYR A 247 -4.04 10.27 -2.50
N PHE A 248 -4.87 10.70 -1.57
CA PHE A 248 -5.87 9.88 -0.88
C PHE A 248 -7.23 10.11 -1.54
N VAL A 249 -7.73 9.10 -2.24
CA VAL A 249 -9.02 9.16 -2.93
C VAL A 249 -10.12 8.68 -1.99
N VAL A 250 -10.98 9.60 -1.60
CA VAL A 250 -12.15 9.38 -0.75
C VAL A 250 -13.37 9.21 -1.64
N THR A 251 -14.16 8.18 -1.39
CA THR A 251 -15.43 7.91 -2.11
C THR A 251 -16.34 7.18 -1.13
N PRO A 252 -17.61 7.58 -0.99
CA PRO A 252 -18.56 6.90 -0.13
C PRO A 252 -18.58 5.39 -0.38
N PRO A 253 -18.59 4.56 0.68
CA PRO A 253 -18.50 3.10 0.55
C PRO A 253 -19.57 2.50 -0.37
N GLU A 254 -20.82 2.96 -0.28
CA GLU A 254 -21.92 2.54 -1.12
C GLU A 254 -21.64 2.83 -2.61
N ALA A 255 -21.10 3.99 -2.92
CA ALA A 255 -20.72 4.37 -4.28
C ALA A 255 -19.57 3.50 -4.83
N THR A 256 -18.68 2.99 -3.97
CA THR A 256 -17.62 2.07 -4.41
C THR A 256 -18.20 0.72 -4.82
N VAL A 257 -19.24 0.23 -4.15
CA VAL A 257 -19.94 -1.02 -4.49
C VAL A 257 -20.59 -0.88 -5.86
N GLU A 258 -21.35 0.20 -6.09
CA GLU A 258 -22.03 0.44 -7.36
C GLU A 258 -21.06 0.58 -8.53
N ARG A 259 -20.04 1.40 -8.39
CA ARG A 259 -18.95 1.53 -9.39
C ARG A 259 -18.22 0.23 -9.62
N GLY A 260 -18.08 -0.59 -8.58
CA GLY A 260 -17.49 -1.93 -8.66
C GLY A 260 -18.38 -2.88 -9.46
N TRP A 261 -19.69 -2.80 -9.29
CA TRP A 261 -20.68 -3.55 -10.05
C TRP A 261 -20.65 -3.16 -11.54
N GLU A 262 -20.77 -1.87 -11.85
CA GLU A 262 -20.68 -1.36 -13.22
C GLU A 262 -19.38 -1.81 -13.91
N ARG A 263 -18.26 -1.70 -13.21
CA ARG A 263 -16.97 -2.18 -13.70
C ARG A 263 -16.96 -3.67 -13.94
N GLY A 264 -17.63 -4.43 -13.10
CA GLY A 264 -17.82 -5.87 -13.25
C GLY A 264 -18.56 -6.22 -14.54
N GLN A 265 -19.62 -5.49 -14.84
CA GLN A 265 -20.39 -5.65 -16.07
C GLN A 265 -19.59 -5.32 -17.34
N VAL A 266 -18.82 -4.22 -17.32
CA VAL A 266 -18.12 -3.72 -18.50
C VAL A 266 -16.77 -4.41 -18.72
N ARG A 267 -16.04 -4.71 -17.64
CA ARG A 267 -14.64 -5.19 -17.68
C ARG A 267 -14.43 -6.56 -17.05
N GLY A 268 -15.50 -7.23 -16.65
CA GLY A 268 -15.42 -8.56 -16.05
C GLY A 268 -14.64 -8.65 -14.75
N ARG A 269 -14.55 -7.59 -13.95
CA ARG A 269 -13.90 -7.60 -12.64
C ARG A 269 -14.93 -7.52 -11.53
N TYR A 270 -15.63 -8.63 -11.34
CA TYR A 270 -16.56 -8.78 -10.22
C TYR A 270 -15.80 -8.93 -8.89
N LYS A 271 -16.42 -8.40 -7.86
CA LYS A 271 -16.01 -8.55 -6.47
C LYS A 271 -17.26 -8.57 -5.60
N ALA A 272 -17.29 -9.39 -4.58
CA ALA A 272 -18.42 -9.46 -3.66
C ALA A 272 -18.59 -8.13 -2.90
N VAL A 273 -19.83 -7.82 -2.50
CA VAL A 273 -20.16 -6.55 -1.81
C VAL A 273 -19.37 -6.43 -0.51
N GLU A 274 -19.36 -7.47 0.30
CA GLU A 274 -18.62 -7.55 1.56
C GLU A 274 -17.11 -7.33 1.38
N ASP A 275 -16.54 -7.78 0.26
CA ASP A 275 -15.15 -7.53 -0.09
C ASP A 275 -14.90 -6.04 -0.44
N PHE A 276 -15.85 -5.36 -1.10
CA PHE A 276 -15.75 -3.92 -1.36
C PHE A 276 -15.83 -3.12 -0.06
N LEU A 277 -16.81 -3.43 0.78
CA LEU A 277 -17.02 -2.74 2.06
C LEU A 277 -15.87 -3.01 3.03
N GLY A 278 -15.38 -4.25 3.10
CA GLY A 278 -14.18 -4.59 3.88
C GLY A 278 -12.94 -3.80 3.43
N HIS A 279 -12.75 -3.64 2.11
CA HIS A 279 -11.66 -2.80 1.59
C HIS A 279 -11.86 -1.30 1.84
N CYS A 280 -13.09 -0.82 2.01
CA CYS A 280 -13.33 0.54 2.45
C CYS A 280 -12.84 0.74 3.89
N ILE A 281 -13.21 -0.15 4.81
CA ILE A 281 -12.71 -0.09 6.20
C ILE A 281 -11.18 -0.11 6.23
N GLU A 282 -10.55 -1.03 5.52
CA GLU A 282 -9.08 -1.12 5.43
C GLU A 282 -8.47 0.18 4.90
N ALA A 283 -9.03 0.73 3.83
CA ALA A 283 -8.54 1.95 3.21
C ALA A 283 -8.66 3.14 4.15
N TYR A 284 -9.84 3.36 4.73
CA TYR A 284 -10.09 4.50 5.60
C TYR A 284 -9.37 4.40 6.96
N ALA A 285 -9.15 3.20 7.48
CA ALA A 285 -8.28 2.98 8.64
C ALA A 285 -6.79 3.15 8.31
N GLY A 286 -6.40 2.91 7.06
CA GLY A 286 -5.03 3.04 6.57
C GLY A 286 -4.61 4.47 6.24
N MET A 287 -5.52 5.32 5.75
CA MET A 287 -5.23 6.71 5.36
C MET A 287 -4.59 7.54 6.47
N PRO A 288 -5.14 7.61 7.70
CA PRO A 288 -4.51 8.34 8.80
C PRO A 288 -3.13 7.80 9.16
N LYS A 289 -2.97 6.48 9.17
CA LYS A 289 -1.69 5.82 9.49
C LYS A 289 -0.60 6.21 8.49
N LEU A 290 -0.94 6.22 7.20
CA LEU A 290 -0.02 6.62 6.14
C LEU A 290 0.32 8.10 6.21
N LEU A 291 -0.68 8.97 6.36
CA LEU A 291 -0.48 10.40 6.50
C LEU A 291 0.51 10.69 7.63
N PHE A 292 0.22 10.21 8.83
CA PHE A 292 1.03 10.51 10.02
C PHE A 292 2.41 9.88 9.97
N LYS A 293 2.55 8.74 9.31
CA LYS A 293 3.84 8.13 9.11
C LYS A 293 4.75 9.02 8.27
N TRP A 294 4.28 9.47 7.11
CA TRP A 294 5.10 10.23 6.19
C TRP A 294 5.32 11.68 6.65
N THR A 295 4.30 12.30 7.24
CA THR A 295 4.44 13.65 7.82
C THR A 295 5.36 13.72 9.04
N SER A 296 5.68 12.58 9.68
CA SER A 296 6.63 12.51 10.79
C SER A 296 8.10 12.45 10.35
N HIS A 297 8.39 12.20 9.05
CA HIS A 297 9.74 12.16 8.52
C HIS A 297 10.11 13.53 7.94
N LYS A 298 11.40 13.90 8.04
CA LYS A 298 11.91 15.16 7.47
C LYS A 298 12.19 15.05 5.97
N THR A 299 12.58 13.86 5.54
CA THR A 299 12.91 13.54 4.15
C THR A 299 12.23 12.24 3.73
N PRO A 300 11.78 12.08 2.49
CA PRO A 300 11.72 13.10 1.42
C PRO A 300 10.76 14.25 1.74
N ALA A 301 10.77 15.33 0.96
CA ALA A 301 9.72 16.33 0.99
C ALA A 301 8.38 15.65 0.67
N TYR A 302 7.41 15.83 1.54
CA TYR A 302 6.15 15.11 1.45
C TYR A 302 4.98 16.06 1.24
N PHE A 303 4.26 15.85 0.16
CA PHE A 303 3.04 16.55 -0.20
C PHE A 303 1.87 15.56 -0.20
N PHE A 304 0.73 15.96 0.32
CA PHE A 304 -0.45 15.13 0.32
C PHE A 304 -1.70 15.90 -0.07
N GLU A 305 -2.63 15.19 -0.71
CA GLU A 305 -3.98 15.66 -0.97
C GLU A 305 -4.99 14.58 -0.64
N PHE A 306 -6.10 14.98 -0.02
CA PHE A 306 -7.31 14.19 0.10
C PHE A 306 -8.30 14.71 -0.93
N LEU A 307 -8.80 13.81 -1.77
CA LEU A 307 -9.63 14.12 -2.91
C LEU A 307 -10.99 13.41 -2.80
N ASP A 308 -12.08 14.16 -2.77
CA ASP A 308 -13.43 13.60 -2.84
C ASP A 308 -13.76 13.25 -4.28
N ASN A 309 -13.83 11.97 -4.57
CA ASN A 309 -14.17 11.45 -5.88
C ASN A 309 -15.63 10.93 -5.95
N SER A 310 -16.53 11.52 -5.18
CA SER A 310 -17.99 11.29 -5.33
C SER A 310 -18.61 12.02 -6.51
N VAL A 311 -17.79 12.72 -7.27
CA VAL A 311 -18.16 13.43 -8.49
C VAL A 311 -18.49 12.51 -9.67
N PRO A 312 -19.23 13.00 -10.70
CA PRO A 312 -19.48 12.25 -11.92
C PRO A 312 -18.20 11.81 -12.62
N LYS A 313 -18.26 10.66 -13.31
CA LYS A 313 -17.13 10.13 -14.05
C LYS A 313 -16.65 11.12 -15.12
N GLY A 314 -15.34 11.39 -15.12
CA GLY A 314 -14.71 12.32 -16.07
C GLY A 314 -14.59 13.76 -15.57
N THR A 315 -15.11 14.06 -14.37
CA THR A 315 -14.86 15.33 -13.67
C THR A 315 -13.67 15.21 -12.71
N TYR A 316 -13.00 16.33 -12.46
CA TYR A 316 -11.95 16.39 -11.43
C TYR A 316 -12.57 16.21 -10.06
N PRO A 317 -11.91 15.46 -9.16
CA PRO A 317 -12.36 15.32 -7.79
C PRO A 317 -12.27 16.65 -7.05
N LEU A 318 -13.09 16.80 -6.01
CA LEU A 318 -13.05 17.97 -5.15
C LEU A 318 -11.91 17.83 -4.13
N LEU A 319 -11.23 18.94 -3.87
CA LEU A 319 -10.16 18.98 -2.88
C LEU A 319 -10.76 19.00 -1.45
N ILE A 320 -10.47 17.97 -0.67
CA ILE A 320 -10.88 17.90 0.75
C ILE A 320 -9.87 18.64 1.62
N ALA A 321 -8.59 18.26 1.49
CA ALA A 321 -7.48 18.83 2.23
C ALA A 321 -6.16 18.59 1.49
N ARG A 322 -5.18 19.48 1.69
CA ARG A 322 -3.82 19.34 1.20
C ARG A 322 -2.81 19.80 2.22
N GLY A 323 -1.56 19.42 2.05
CA GLY A 323 -0.51 19.91 2.93
C GLY A 323 0.84 19.25 2.76
N THR A 324 1.71 19.53 3.74
CA THR A 324 3.08 19.05 3.84
C THR A 324 3.35 18.51 5.25
N GLN A 325 4.63 18.28 5.62
CA GLN A 325 4.99 17.74 6.95
C GLN A 325 4.53 18.58 8.16
N GLY A 326 4.34 19.88 8.02
CA GLY A 326 4.01 20.72 9.16
C GLY A 326 2.73 21.54 9.00
N LYS A 327 2.15 21.53 7.82
CA LYS A 327 1.00 22.37 7.46
C LYS A 327 -0.08 21.55 6.75
N MET A 328 -1.34 21.81 7.14
CA MET A 328 -2.52 21.24 6.51
C MET A 328 -3.53 22.35 6.18
N GLN A 329 -4.10 22.32 4.99
CA GLN A 329 -5.20 23.19 4.56
C GLN A 329 -6.45 22.33 4.35
N ILE A 330 -7.56 22.73 4.93
CA ILE A 330 -8.84 22.02 4.87
C ILE A 330 -9.83 22.86 4.07
N TYR A 331 -10.39 22.28 3.03
CA TYR A 331 -11.39 22.87 2.14
C TYR A 331 -12.79 22.31 2.42
N GLN A 332 -12.87 21.03 2.86
CA GLN A 332 -14.12 20.33 3.14
C GLN A 332 -13.99 19.52 4.43
N LEU A 333 -14.39 20.12 5.55
CA LEU A 333 -14.27 19.46 6.84
C LEU A 333 -15.13 18.20 6.95
N ARG A 334 -16.35 18.22 6.39
CA ARG A 334 -17.25 17.06 6.41
C ARG A 334 -16.61 15.84 5.79
N SER A 335 -16.09 15.97 4.58
CA SER A 335 -15.43 14.87 3.84
C SER A 335 -14.17 14.37 4.54
N LEU A 336 -13.47 15.25 5.28
CA LEU A 336 -12.32 14.84 6.11
C LEU A 336 -12.76 14.00 7.32
N ILE A 337 -13.86 14.38 8.00
CA ILE A 337 -14.44 13.65 9.13
C ILE A 337 -14.98 12.28 8.66
N ASP A 338 -15.51 12.20 7.46
CA ASP A 338 -16.03 10.98 6.86
C ASP A 338 -14.97 9.89 6.71
N ILE A 339 -13.69 10.23 6.64
CA ILE A 339 -12.59 9.26 6.66
C ILE A 339 -12.63 8.38 7.93
N GLU A 340 -13.01 8.96 9.08
CA GLU A 340 -13.19 8.17 10.30
C GLU A 340 -14.55 7.45 10.32
N ARG A 341 -15.60 8.12 9.87
CA ARG A 341 -16.94 7.55 9.79
C ARG A 341 -16.98 6.29 8.93
N TYR A 342 -16.30 6.29 7.79
CA TYR A 342 -16.24 5.14 6.87
C TYR A 342 -15.43 3.95 7.40
N GLN A 343 -14.77 4.07 8.55
CA GLN A 343 -14.14 2.94 9.23
C GLN A 343 -15.12 2.05 9.99
N ARG A 344 -16.37 2.52 10.20
CA ARG A 344 -17.39 1.87 11.05
C ARG A 344 -18.65 1.49 10.28
N ILE A 345 -18.51 1.18 9.01
CA ILE A 345 -19.63 0.78 8.15
C ILE A 345 -20.03 -0.68 8.37
N ASN A 346 -21.27 -1.01 7.99
CA ASN A 346 -21.77 -2.38 8.00
C ASN A 346 -21.28 -3.14 6.78
N VAL A 347 -20.33 -4.06 6.95
CA VAL A 347 -19.78 -4.88 5.86
C VAL A 347 -20.75 -5.96 5.37
N LEU A 348 -21.78 -6.27 6.15
CA LEU A 348 -22.80 -7.26 5.82
C LEU A 348 -24.05 -6.62 5.20
N ALA A 349 -23.98 -5.34 4.82
CA ALA A 349 -25.09 -4.64 4.18
C ALA A 349 -25.50 -5.33 2.87
N THR A 350 -26.79 -5.49 2.68
CA THR A 350 -27.41 -6.05 1.47
C THR A 350 -28.05 -4.98 0.59
N ARG A 351 -28.19 -3.76 1.13
CA ARG A 351 -28.73 -2.56 0.47
C ARG A 351 -27.88 -1.34 0.79
N PRO A 352 -27.87 -0.32 -0.08
CA PRO A 352 -27.07 0.89 0.13
C PRO A 352 -27.35 1.60 1.46
N GLU A 353 -28.64 1.64 1.89
CA GLU A 353 -29.08 2.32 3.10
C GLU A 353 -28.56 1.63 4.38
N GLU A 354 -28.19 0.37 4.31
CA GLU A 354 -27.68 -0.43 5.41
C GLU A 354 -26.16 -0.28 5.59
N VAL A 355 -25.47 0.35 4.65
CA VAL A 355 -24.00 0.49 4.66
C VAL A 355 -23.56 1.44 5.76
N ALA A 356 -24.26 2.53 5.96
CA ALA A 356 -23.91 3.52 6.96
C ALA A 356 -24.01 2.95 8.38
N ALA A 357 -23.13 3.41 9.27
CA ALA A 357 -23.24 3.13 10.70
C ALA A 357 -24.57 3.66 11.25
N PRO A 358 -25.04 3.18 12.43
CA PRO A 358 -26.20 3.72 13.13
C PRO A 358 -26.10 5.25 13.30
N ALA A 359 -27.25 5.93 13.32
CA ALA A 359 -27.34 7.40 13.29
C ALA A 359 -26.54 8.11 14.41
N ASP A 360 -26.50 7.52 15.59
CA ASP A 360 -25.70 8.02 16.72
C ASP A 360 -24.19 7.99 16.42
N GLN A 361 -23.73 6.98 15.72
CA GLN A 361 -22.31 6.86 15.32
C GLN A 361 -21.95 7.74 14.13
N GLN A 362 -22.92 8.26 13.39
CA GLN A 362 -22.71 9.16 12.27
C GLN A 362 -22.49 10.62 12.67
N GLN A 363 -22.81 10.99 13.92
CA GLN A 363 -22.62 12.36 14.42
C GLN A 363 -21.16 12.79 14.30
N VAL A 364 -20.94 14.06 13.98
CA VAL A 364 -19.59 14.66 13.87
C VAL A 364 -18.82 14.44 15.17
N ALA A 365 -19.48 14.64 16.30
CA ALA A 365 -18.94 14.46 17.63
C ALA A 365 -18.20 13.13 17.84
N ASN A 366 -18.71 12.05 17.26
CA ASN A 366 -18.19 10.70 17.39
C ASN A 366 -17.13 10.35 16.35
N ASN A 367 -16.81 11.27 15.42
CA ASN A 367 -15.93 11.04 14.27
C ASN A 367 -14.79 12.07 14.16
N LEU A 368 -14.45 12.74 15.25
CA LEU A 368 -13.37 13.74 15.31
C LEU A 368 -12.01 13.17 15.69
N GLY A 369 -11.87 11.85 15.85
CA GLY A 369 -10.62 11.23 16.32
C GLY A 369 -9.46 11.45 15.37
N PHE A 370 -9.67 11.28 14.06
CA PHE A 370 -8.65 11.56 13.04
C PHE A 370 -8.28 13.05 13.03
N PHE A 371 -9.28 13.93 13.05
CA PHE A 371 -9.05 15.37 13.06
C PHE A 371 -8.31 15.83 14.34
N LYS A 372 -8.68 15.33 15.52
CA LYS A 372 -7.96 15.58 16.79
C LYS A 372 -6.50 15.12 16.73
N GLN A 373 -6.20 14.04 16.00
CA GLN A 373 -4.82 13.62 15.75
C GLN A 373 -4.09 14.58 14.80
N CYS A 374 -4.78 15.14 13.80
CA CYS A 374 -4.20 16.18 12.95
C CYS A 374 -3.81 17.41 13.77
N ILE A 375 -4.69 17.90 14.65
CA ILE A 375 -4.40 19.05 15.54
C ILE A 375 -3.13 18.81 16.36
N LYS A 376 -2.89 17.60 16.84
CA LYS A 376 -1.70 17.26 17.65
C LYS A 376 -0.41 17.16 16.84
N ARG A 377 -0.48 16.97 15.54
CA ARG A 377 0.68 16.63 14.70
C ARG A 377 1.07 17.71 13.71
N PHE A 378 0.13 18.52 13.27
CA PHE A 378 0.40 19.67 12.41
C PHE A 378 0.60 20.94 13.25
N ALA A 379 1.66 21.66 12.96
CA ALA A 379 1.92 22.94 13.60
C ALA A 379 0.91 24.00 13.18
N LEU A 380 0.41 23.89 11.96
CA LEU A 380 -0.56 24.80 11.37
C LEU A 380 -1.63 24.01 10.61
N ILE A 381 -2.91 24.24 10.96
CA ILE A 381 -4.06 23.80 10.18
C ILE A 381 -4.84 25.06 9.80
N GLU A 382 -5.13 25.23 8.51
CA GLU A 382 -5.90 26.36 7.97
C GLU A 382 -7.21 25.83 7.37
N PHE A 383 -8.31 26.48 7.65
CA PHE A 383 -9.59 26.26 6.98
C PHE A 383 -9.75 27.31 5.90
N ILE A 384 -9.89 26.82 4.67
CA ILE A 384 -9.88 27.64 3.49
C ILE A 384 -11.31 27.75 2.91
N ASP A 385 -11.78 28.95 2.69
CA ASP A 385 -13.01 29.18 1.97
C ASP A 385 -12.83 28.82 0.49
N GLN A 386 -13.71 27.96 -0.03
CA GLN A 386 -13.56 27.39 -1.39
C GLN A 386 -13.72 28.43 -2.50
N GLN A 387 -14.44 29.54 -2.25
CA GLN A 387 -14.72 30.55 -3.28
C GLN A 387 -13.60 31.59 -3.36
N SER A 388 -13.15 32.07 -2.20
CA SER A 388 -12.12 33.10 -2.12
C SER A 388 -10.69 32.57 -2.01
N GLU A 389 -10.51 31.28 -1.78
CA GLU A 389 -9.24 30.64 -1.43
C GLU A 389 -8.54 31.28 -0.21
N THR A 390 -9.31 31.93 0.65
CA THR A 390 -8.80 32.65 1.82
C THR A 390 -8.95 31.81 3.08
N CYS A 391 -7.97 31.89 3.98
CA CYS A 391 -8.04 31.26 5.30
C CYS A 391 -8.97 32.09 6.21
N PHE A 392 -10.03 31.48 6.72
CA PHE A 392 -10.97 32.13 7.64
C PHE A 392 -10.79 31.67 9.10
N LEU A 393 -10.24 30.48 9.33
CA LEU A 393 -9.97 29.92 10.64
C LEU A 393 -8.65 29.15 10.61
N ALA A 394 -7.81 29.31 11.61
CA ALA A 394 -6.57 28.56 11.75
C ALA A 394 -6.48 27.86 13.10
N ILE A 395 -5.72 26.78 13.16
CA ILE A 395 -5.27 26.14 14.38
C ILE A 395 -3.74 26.16 14.39
N ARG A 396 -3.16 26.93 15.31
CA ARG A 396 -1.69 27.04 15.46
C ARG A 396 -1.27 26.36 16.75
N SER A 397 -0.50 25.30 16.64
CA SER A 397 -0.03 24.51 17.80
C SER A 397 -1.17 24.14 18.78
N GLY A 398 -2.34 23.80 18.24
CA GLY A 398 -3.52 23.41 19.01
C GLY A 398 -4.46 24.53 19.46
N SER A 399 -4.10 25.81 19.23
CA SER A 399 -4.95 26.97 19.56
C SER A 399 -5.71 27.45 18.33
N PHE A 400 -7.01 27.69 18.49
CA PHE A 400 -7.87 28.21 17.43
C PHE A 400 -7.75 29.74 17.32
N GLU A 401 -7.69 30.24 16.10
CA GLU A 401 -7.55 31.65 15.76
C GLU A 401 -8.47 31.99 14.58
N VAL A 402 -9.34 32.98 14.73
CA VAL A 402 -10.16 33.50 13.63
C VAL A 402 -9.30 34.40 12.75
N CYS A 403 -9.09 33.99 11.50
CA CYS A 403 -8.30 34.75 10.52
C CYS A 403 -9.16 35.80 9.79
N ASP A 404 -10.43 35.45 9.48
CA ASP A 404 -11.39 36.33 8.84
C ASP A 404 -12.79 36.07 9.39
N ALA A 405 -13.29 37.00 10.23
CA ALA A 405 -14.59 36.89 10.84
C ALA A 405 -15.76 37.03 9.84
N ALA A 406 -15.56 37.77 8.75
CA ALA A 406 -16.57 37.93 7.74
C ALA A 406 -16.79 36.65 6.93
N LEU A 407 -15.73 35.89 6.70
CA LEU A 407 -15.82 34.59 6.05
C LEU A 407 -16.19 33.46 7.02
N LEU A 408 -15.89 33.57 8.30
CA LEU A 408 -16.27 32.54 9.27
C LEU A 408 -17.78 32.37 9.37
N GLN A 409 -18.55 33.48 9.39
CA GLN A 409 -20.00 33.46 9.56
C GLN A 409 -20.74 32.64 8.46
N PRO A 410 -20.53 32.88 7.17
CA PRO A 410 -21.16 32.06 6.13
C PRO A 410 -20.70 30.60 6.19
N ASN A 411 -19.46 30.32 6.56
CA ASN A 411 -18.94 28.95 6.68
C ASN A 411 -19.54 28.19 7.88
N LEU A 412 -20.07 28.86 8.90
CA LEU A 412 -20.81 28.23 10.02
C LEU A 412 -22.17 27.63 9.59
N THR A 413 -22.61 27.84 8.37
CA THR A 413 -23.76 27.10 7.79
C THR A 413 -23.43 25.63 7.57
N ASP A 414 -22.14 25.25 7.48
CA ASP A 414 -21.70 23.85 7.53
C ASP A 414 -21.87 23.31 8.96
N ASP A 415 -22.83 22.40 9.12
CA ASP A 415 -23.10 21.73 10.39
C ASP A 415 -21.84 21.04 10.96
N SER A 416 -20.98 20.52 10.11
CA SER A 416 -19.77 19.83 10.55
C SER A 416 -18.77 20.78 11.19
N LEU A 417 -18.63 22.00 10.63
CA LEU A 417 -17.78 23.04 11.23
C LEU A 417 -18.37 23.53 12.56
N ARG A 418 -19.67 23.79 12.58
CA ARG A 418 -20.36 24.26 13.80
C ARG A 418 -20.26 23.23 14.93
N GLU A 419 -20.56 21.95 14.65
CA GLU A 419 -20.47 20.88 15.65
C GLU A 419 -19.02 20.63 16.12
N MET A 420 -18.06 20.74 15.23
CA MET A 420 -16.64 20.63 15.56
C MET A 420 -16.21 21.76 16.50
N LEU A 421 -16.58 23.00 16.19
CA LEU A 421 -16.28 24.15 17.06
C LEU A 421 -16.98 24.06 18.39
N ALA A 422 -18.24 23.62 18.44
CA ALA A 422 -18.96 23.41 19.69
C ALA A 422 -18.23 22.45 20.65
N GLN A 423 -17.47 21.48 20.11
CA GLN A 423 -16.71 20.53 20.90
C GLN A 423 -15.28 20.96 21.23
N LEU A 424 -14.61 21.66 20.31
CA LEU A 424 -13.17 21.92 20.42
C LEU A 424 -12.82 23.37 20.76
N ALA A 425 -13.72 24.31 20.45
CA ALA A 425 -13.52 25.74 20.66
C ALA A 425 -14.89 26.47 20.85
N PRO A 426 -15.69 26.12 21.85
CA PRO A 426 -17.06 26.66 22.04
C PRO A 426 -17.08 28.19 22.18
N ASP A 427 -16.02 28.78 22.68
CA ASP A 427 -15.91 30.23 22.89
C ASP A 427 -16.05 31.01 21.59
N LEU A 428 -15.56 30.44 20.44
CA LEU A 428 -15.68 31.07 19.13
C LEU A 428 -17.11 31.16 18.60
N LEU A 429 -18.02 30.30 19.09
CA LEU A 429 -19.43 30.35 18.74
C LEU A 429 -20.19 31.39 19.54
N SER A 430 -19.76 31.69 20.79
CA SER A 430 -20.38 32.70 21.64
C SER A 430 -20.04 34.12 21.19
N GLU A 431 -18.85 34.35 20.70
CA GLU A 431 -18.40 35.65 20.18
C GLU A 431 -18.99 35.99 18.80
N SER A 432 -19.49 34.99 18.08
CA SER A 432 -20.03 35.14 16.72
C SER A 432 -21.55 35.42 16.68
N SER A 433 -22.23 35.50 17.80
CA SER A 433 -23.64 35.93 17.85
C SER A 433 -23.72 37.45 17.63
N PRO A 434 -24.43 37.93 16.62
CA PRO A 434 -24.60 39.38 16.42
C PRO A 434 -25.29 39.99 17.66
N ARG A 435 -24.66 41.00 18.26
CA ARG A 435 -25.28 41.86 19.30
C ARG A 435 -26.39 42.69 18.70
#